data_40086706a09e14900c9e3619099120eb
#
_entry.id   40086706a09e14900c9e3619099120eb
#
_cell.length_a   1.000
_cell.length_b   1.000
_cell.length_c   1.000
_cell.angle_alpha   90.00
_cell.angle_beta   90.00
_cell.angle_gamma   90.00
#
_symmetry.space_group_name_H-M   'P 1'
#
loop_
_entity.id
_entity.type
_entity.pdbx_description
1 polymer ?
#
loop_
_entity_poly.entity_id
_entity_poly.type
_entity_poly.pdbx_seq_one_letter_code
_entity_poly.pdbx_strand_id
1 'polypeptide(L)'
;VGGSNKMPVHPDLIDLAKNGDSDAVKLMMKWGFHDSKKFIGGNPVEKIIRSPRDIREILAVDLIACNNYKNGSDAAKSIECPSMIILGSLDKMLNVEHGKKFSTLINNSLTHIIEGCGHMIMIEKAFEMRDKVLEFLKK
;
A
#
# COMPACT_ATOMS: atom_id res chain seq x y z
N VAL A 1 4.79 -0.83 -0.29
CA VAL A 1 5.37 -1.13 1.03
C VAL A 1 5.03 0.02 1.96
N GLY A 2 4.35 -0.26 3.07
CA GLY A 2 3.89 0.78 3.98
C GLY A 2 5.06 1.52 4.65
N GLY A 3 5.23 2.78 4.30
CA GLY A 3 6.20 3.66 4.94
C GLY A 3 5.72 4.11 6.33
N SER A 4 5.67 3.19 7.27
CA SER A 4 5.21 3.49 8.63
C SER A 4 6.04 2.74 9.67
N ASN A 5 6.18 3.32 10.85
CA ASN A 5 6.82 2.66 12.00
C ASN A 5 6.04 1.41 12.46
N LYS A 6 4.72 1.49 12.34
CA LYS A 6 3.78 0.41 12.67
C LYS A 6 2.80 0.28 11.52
N MET A 7 2.32 -0.91 11.26
CA MET A 7 1.30 -1.19 10.27
C MET A 7 0.05 -1.77 10.96
N PRO A 8 -0.69 -0.96 11.75
CA PRO A 8 -1.85 -1.45 12.49
C PRO A 8 -2.92 -1.93 11.50
N VAL A 9 -3.45 -3.12 11.75
CA VAL A 9 -4.52 -3.71 10.97
C VAL A 9 -5.79 -3.73 11.82
N HIS A 10 -6.92 -3.37 11.21
CA HIS A 10 -8.21 -3.41 11.90
C HIS A 10 -8.52 -4.84 12.34
N PRO A 11 -8.92 -5.08 13.62
CA PRO A 11 -9.18 -6.42 14.13
C PRO A 11 -10.17 -7.21 13.29
N ASP A 12 -11.28 -6.58 12.89
CA ASP A 12 -12.32 -7.24 12.08
C ASP A 12 -11.76 -7.76 10.75
N LEU A 13 -10.79 -7.06 10.14
CA LEU A 13 -10.15 -7.52 8.90
C LEU A 13 -9.33 -8.79 9.15
N ILE A 14 -8.63 -8.87 10.28
CA ILE A 14 -7.88 -10.07 10.66
C ILE A 14 -8.83 -11.25 10.90
N ASP A 15 -9.94 -11.01 11.58
CA ASP A 15 -10.91 -12.06 11.90
C ASP A 15 -11.65 -12.56 10.66
N LEU A 16 -12.05 -11.67 9.74
CA LEU A 16 -12.59 -12.07 8.43
C LEU A 16 -11.57 -12.92 7.65
N ALA A 17 -10.31 -12.51 7.63
CA ALA A 17 -9.25 -13.24 6.93
C ALA A 17 -8.99 -14.62 7.53
N LYS A 18 -8.95 -14.76 8.87
CA LYS A 18 -8.81 -16.04 9.56
C LYS A 18 -9.94 -17.03 9.24
N ASN A 19 -11.15 -16.51 9.07
CA ASN A 19 -12.31 -17.31 8.72
C ASN A 19 -12.38 -17.66 7.21
N GLY A 20 -11.38 -17.24 6.43
CA GLY A 20 -11.36 -17.44 4.98
C GLY A 20 -12.46 -16.69 4.24
N ASP A 21 -12.97 -15.61 4.84
CA ASP A 21 -14.05 -14.82 4.26
C ASP A 21 -13.55 -13.95 3.11
N SER A 22 -14.19 -14.07 1.95
CA SER A 22 -13.88 -13.25 0.78
C SER A 22 -14.12 -11.75 1.01
N ASP A 23 -14.90 -11.39 2.02
CA ASP A 23 -15.17 -10.01 2.38
C ASP A 23 -13.94 -9.31 2.96
N ALA A 24 -12.99 -10.06 3.53
CA ALA A 24 -11.68 -9.53 3.92
C ALA A 24 -10.95 -8.92 2.72
N VAL A 25 -10.89 -9.65 1.60
CA VAL A 25 -10.25 -9.17 0.36
C VAL A 25 -11.00 -7.97 -0.21
N LYS A 26 -12.34 -8.02 -0.23
CA LYS A 26 -13.17 -6.92 -0.72
C LYS A 26 -12.95 -5.65 0.10
N LEU A 27 -12.89 -5.78 1.42
CA LEU A 27 -12.69 -4.67 2.34
C LEU A 27 -11.30 -4.04 2.16
N MET A 28 -10.26 -4.86 2.09
CA MET A 28 -8.89 -4.40 1.86
C MET A 28 -8.78 -3.66 0.52
N MET A 29 -9.38 -4.19 -0.54
CA MET A 29 -9.38 -3.55 -1.85
C MET A 29 -10.18 -2.25 -1.87
N LYS A 30 -11.32 -2.19 -1.16
CA LYS A 30 -12.11 -0.96 -1.00
C LYS A 30 -11.31 0.16 -0.33
N TRP A 31 -10.44 -0.16 0.60
CA TRP A 31 -9.56 0.83 1.24
C TRP A 31 -8.35 1.18 0.37
N GLY A 32 -7.83 0.20 -0.38
CA GLY A 32 -6.66 0.39 -1.24
C GLY A 32 -6.91 1.26 -2.46
N PHE A 33 -8.13 1.27 -3.00
CA PHE A 33 -8.48 2.09 -4.15
C PHE A 33 -9.21 3.36 -3.75
N HIS A 34 -8.89 4.48 -4.43
CA HIS A 34 -9.71 5.67 -4.35
C HIS A 34 -11.03 5.47 -5.12
N ASP A 35 -10.94 5.03 -6.38
CA ASP A 35 -12.10 4.76 -7.23
C ASP A 35 -11.91 3.50 -8.08
N SER A 36 -12.34 2.35 -7.54
CA SER A 36 -12.24 1.06 -8.22
C SER A 36 -13.22 0.89 -9.40
N LYS A 37 -14.13 1.86 -9.63
CA LYS A 37 -15.17 1.78 -10.69
C LYS A 37 -14.70 2.30 -12.04
N LYS A 38 -13.60 3.05 -12.10
CA LYS A 38 -13.13 3.77 -13.30
C LYS A 38 -12.13 3.00 -14.16
N PHE A 39 -11.99 1.69 -13.99
CA PHE A 39 -10.98 0.93 -14.72
C PHE A 39 -11.54 0.36 -16.03
N ILE A 40 -10.87 0.67 -17.14
CA ILE A 40 -11.10 0.02 -18.43
C ILE A 40 -10.70 -1.45 -18.31
N GLY A 41 -11.58 -2.36 -18.71
CA GLY A 41 -11.33 -3.82 -18.62
C GLY A 41 -11.82 -4.49 -17.33
N GLY A 42 -12.67 -3.81 -16.57
CA GLY A 42 -13.38 -4.34 -15.40
C GLY A 42 -12.72 -4.00 -14.07
N ASN A 43 -13.46 -4.24 -13.00
CA ASN A 43 -13.03 -3.94 -11.64
C ASN A 43 -11.83 -4.82 -11.23
N PRO A 44 -10.66 -4.24 -10.92
CA PRO A 44 -9.49 -5.01 -10.50
C PRO A 44 -9.74 -5.83 -9.23
N VAL A 45 -10.61 -5.36 -8.34
CA VAL A 45 -11.04 -6.08 -7.13
C VAL A 45 -11.68 -7.41 -7.50
N GLU A 46 -12.61 -7.42 -8.46
CA GLU A 46 -13.28 -8.66 -8.89
C GLU A 46 -12.30 -9.66 -9.51
N LYS A 47 -11.31 -9.17 -10.25
CA LYS A 47 -10.27 -10.03 -10.84
C LYS A 47 -9.42 -10.71 -9.78
N ILE A 48 -9.07 -9.99 -8.70
CA ILE A 48 -8.30 -10.53 -7.58
C ILE A 48 -9.12 -11.56 -6.81
N ILE A 49 -10.40 -11.25 -6.51
CA ILE A 49 -11.29 -12.15 -5.76
C ILE A 49 -11.56 -13.46 -6.55
N ARG A 50 -11.64 -13.38 -7.87
CA ARG A 50 -11.85 -14.53 -8.75
C ARG A 50 -10.56 -15.30 -9.07
N SER A 51 -9.41 -14.89 -8.53
CA SER A 51 -8.15 -15.62 -8.73
C SER A 51 -8.27 -17.04 -8.18
N PRO A 52 -7.80 -18.07 -8.93
CA PRO A 52 -7.83 -19.46 -8.47
C PRO A 52 -6.89 -19.75 -7.29
N ARG A 53 -6.00 -18.83 -6.96
CA ARG A 53 -5.15 -18.95 -5.76
C ARG A 53 -5.98 -18.73 -4.52
N ASP A 54 -5.85 -19.61 -3.57
CA ASP A 54 -6.47 -19.44 -2.25
C ASP A 54 -5.68 -18.39 -1.44
N ILE A 55 -6.01 -17.13 -1.72
CA ILE A 55 -5.39 -15.97 -1.05
C ILE A 55 -5.85 -15.91 0.41
N ARG A 56 -6.93 -16.56 0.77
CA ARG A 56 -7.59 -16.44 2.07
C ARG A 56 -6.72 -16.92 3.23
N GLU A 57 -6.07 -18.07 3.08
CA GLU A 57 -5.19 -18.61 4.12
C GLU A 57 -3.94 -17.75 4.33
N ILE A 58 -3.37 -17.24 3.22
CA ILE A 58 -2.17 -16.42 3.24
C ILE A 58 -2.48 -15.03 3.81
N LEU A 59 -3.63 -14.46 3.47
CA LEU A 59 -4.01 -13.11 3.88
C LEU A 59 -4.02 -12.93 5.40
N ALA A 60 -4.54 -13.90 6.14
CA ALA A 60 -4.56 -13.83 7.61
C ALA A 60 -3.14 -13.77 8.20
N VAL A 61 -2.22 -14.57 7.67
CA VAL A 61 -0.81 -14.60 8.10
C VAL A 61 -0.14 -13.25 7.81
N ASP A 62 -0.34 -12.70 6.61
CA ASP A 62 0.24 -11.43 6.20
C ASP A 62 -0.30 -10.25 7.03
N LEU A 63 -1.61 -10.20 7.28
CA LEU A 63 -2.22 -9.16 8.10
C LEU A 63 -1.74 -9.21 9.56
N ILE A 64 -1.56 -10.40 10.13
CA ILE A 64 -1.00 -10.58 11.47
C ILE A 64 0.47 -10.13 11.49
N ALA A 65 1.26 -10.48 10.48
CA ALA A 65 2.65 -10.03 10.36
C ALA A 65 2.74 -8.50 10.27
N CYS A 66 1.88 -7.86 9.47
CA CYS A 66 1.78 -6.40 9.42
C CYS A 66 1.43 -5.81 10.79
N ASN A 67 0.43 -6.33 11.47
CA ASN A 67 -0.01 -5.82 12.77
C ASN A 67 1.06 -5.96 13.86
N ASN A 68 1.91 -6.96 13.75
CA ASN A 68 3.02 -7.21 14.68
C ASN A 68 4.30 -6.43 14.33
N TYR A 69 4.35 -5.78 13.16
CA TYR A 69 5.51 -5.02 12.73
C TYR A 69 5.70 -3.76 13.58
N LYS A 70 6.89 -3.58 14.16
CA LYS A 70 7.17 -2.49 15.11
C LYS A 70 8.46 -1.71 14.84
N ASN A 71 9.32 -2.20 13.94
CA ASN A 71 10.69 -1.70 13.80
C ASN A 71 10.90 -0.78 12.58
N GLY A 72 9.81 -0.23 12.02
CA GLY A 72 9.88 0.57 10.79
C GLY A 72 10.77 1.80 10.89
N SER A 73 10.76 2.50 12.03
CA SER A 73 11.60 3.70 12.22
C SER A 73 13.09 3.38 12.26
N ASP A 74 13.47 2.30 12.93
CA ASP A 74 14.89 1.93 13.01
C ASP A 74 15.39 1.38 11.67
N ALA A 75 14.56 0.58 11.01
CA ALA A 75 14.84 0.13 9.65
C ALA A 75 14.97 1.31 8.66
N ALA A 76 14.12 2.32 8.76
CA ALA A 76 14.20 3.52 7.92
C ALA A 76 15.50 4.29 8.10
N LYS A 77 15.94 4.48 9.34
CA LYS A 77 17.20 5.17 9.66
C LYS A 77 18.45 4.44 9.17
N SER A 78 18.38 3.12 9.00
CA SER A 78 19.48 2.30 8.49
C SER A 78 19.58 2.25 6.96
N ILE A 79 18.66 2.91 6.23
CA ILE A 79 18.70 2.96 4.78
C ILE A 79 19.75 4.00 4.35
N GLU A 80 20.78 3.53 3.65
CA GLU A 80 21.88 4.38 3.16
C GLU A 80 21.77 4.70 1.66
N CYS A 81 21.04 3.88 0.90
CA CYS A 81 20.88 4.11 -0.53
C CYS A 81 19.89 5.26 -0.83
N PRO A 82 20.04 5.94 -2.00
CA PRO A 82 19.03 6.88 -2.48
C PRO A 82 17.65 6.22 -2.50
N SER A 83 16.66 6.91 -1.94
CA SER A 83 15.33 6.36 -1.76
C SER A 83 14.27 7.29 -2.31
N MET A 84 13.22 6.73 -2.89
CA MET A 84 12.05 7.48 -3.33
C MET A 84 10.78 6.91 -2.69
N ILE A 85 9.96 7.80 -2.13
CA ILE A 85 8.68 7.47 -1.53
C ILE A 85 7.59 8.10 -2.39
N ILE A 86 6.64 7.28 -2.85
CA ILE A 86 5.49 7.74 -3.63
C ILE A 86 4.24 7.51 -2.79
N LEU A 87 3.45 8.56 -2.63
CA LEU A 87 2.23 8.57 -1.83
C LEU A 87 1.03 8.96 -2.69
N GLY A 88 -0.10 8.29 -2.50
CA GLY A 88 -1.37 8.70 -3.10
C GLY A 88 -2.07 9.74 -2.23
N SER A 89 -2.54 10.85 -2.82
CA SER A 89 -3.15 11.94 -2.03
C SER A 89 -4.45 11.55 -1.33
N LEU A 90 -5.11 10.48 -1.80
CA LEU A 90 -6.39 9.98 -1.26
C LEU A 90 -6.24 8.57 -0.67
N ASP A 91 -5.02 8.20 -0.29
CA ASP A 91 -4.72 6.91 0.34
C ASP A 91 -5.38 6.82 1.73
N LYS A 92 -6.24 5.82 1.89
CA LYS A 92 -6.95 5.53 3.14
C LYS A 92 -6.19 4.55 4.05
N MET A 93 -5.20 3.85 3.49
CA MET A 93 -4.39 2.88 4.23
C MET A 93 -3.14 3.52 4.82
N LEU A 94 -2.54 4.49 4.10
CA LEU A 94 -1.39 5.25 4.56
C LEU A 94 -1.62 6.74 4.34
N ASN A 95 -1.96 7.45 5.41
CA ASN A 95 -2.14 8.89 5.38
C ASN A 95 -0.86 9.59 4.89
N VAL A 96 -1.01 10.56 3.97
CA VAL A 96 0.09 11.32 3.37
C VAL A 96 1.01 11.94 4.41
N GLU A 97 0.46 12.52 5.47
CA GLU A 97 1.27 13.15 6.53
C GLU A 97 2.13 12.11 7.30
N HIS A 98 1.59 10.90 7.51
CA HIS A 98 2.38 9.82 8.09
C HIS A 98 3.50 9.37 7.14
N GLY A 99 3.21 9.26 5.85
CA GLY A 99 4.21 8.90 4.84
C GLY A 99 5.33 9.94 4.73
N LYS A 100 4.99 11.23 4.71
CA LYS A 100 5.96 12.33 4.76
C LYS A 100 6.82 12.27 6.02
N LYS A 101 6.19 12.11 7.19
CA LYS A 101 6.91 12.02 8.46
C LYS A 101 7.84 10.81 8.51
N PHE A 102 7.42 9.69 7.92
CA PHE A 102 8.27 8.51 7.79
C PHE A 102 9.47 8.77 6.85
N SER A 103 9.27 9.48 5.74
CA SER A 103 10.33 9.78 4.79
C SER A 103 11.47 10.59 5.41
N THR A 104 11.19 11.44 6.39
CA THR A 104 12.24 12.22 7.09
C THR A 104 13.21 11.36 7.91
N LEU A 105 12.88 10.09 8.14
CA LEU A 105 13.75 9.13 8.81
C LEU A 105 14.79 8.51 7.89
N ILE A 106 14.59 8.61 6.58
CA ILE A 106 15.46 8.03 5.56
C ILE A 106 16.37 9.12 5.03
N ASN A 107 17.66 8.96 5.24
CA ASN A 107 18.64 9.89 4.67
C ASN A 107 18.59 9.86 3.15
N ASN A 108 18.69 11.04 2.52
CA ASN A 108 18.69 11.15 1.06
C ASN A 108 17.42 10.56 0.39
N SER A 109 16.25 10.84 0.97
CA SER A 109 14.97 10.41 0.39
C SER A 109 14.27 11.54 -0.37
N LEU A 110 13.59 11.18 -1.47
CA LEU A 110 12.68 12.05 -2.22
C LEU A 110 11.25 11.58 -1.99
N THR A 111 10.33 12.51 -1.76
CA THR A 111 8.90 12.19 -1.60
C THR A 111 8.10 12.83 -2.72
N HIS A 112 7.31 12.02 -3.41
CA HIS A 112 6.33 12.46 -4.41
C HIS A 112 4.93 12.12 -3.98
N ILE A 113 4.00 13.07 -4.14
CA ILE A 113 2.57 12.85 -3.93
C ILE A 113 1.91 12.82 -5.31
N ILE A 114 1.17 11.75 -5.58
CA ILE A 114 0.37 11.62 -6.81
C ILE A 114 -1.09 11.92 -6.47
N GLU A 115 -1.62 12.93 -7.14
CA GLU A 115 -2.96 13.44 -6.86
C GLU A 115 -4.07 12.53 -7.39
N GLY A 116 -5.18 12.46 -6.64
CA GLY A 116 -6.39 11.77 -7.05
C GLY A 116 -6.27 10.25 -7.14
N CYS A 117 -5.42 9.63 -6.32
CA CYS A 117 -5.33 8.18 -6.21
C CYS A 117 -5.19 7.70 -4.77
N GLY A 118 -5.54 6.44 -4.54
CA GLY A 118 -5.41 5.75 -3.27
C GLY A 118 -4.05 5.05 -3.11
N HIS A 119 -4.07 3.94 -2.37
CA HIS A 119 -2.89 3.12 -2.08
C HIS A 119 -2.36 2.35 -3.29
N MET A 120 -3.25 1.96 -4.20
CA MET A 120 -2.92 1.18 -5.39
C MET A 120 -2.45 2.06 -6.56
N ILE A 121 -1.46 2.93 -6.28
CA ILE A 121 -0.93 3.93 -7.22
C ILE A 121 -0.53 3.29 -8.55
N MET A 122 0.13 2.11 -8.50
CA MET A 122 0.59 1.37 -9.66
C MET A 122 -0.56 0.92 -10.60
N ILE A 123 -1.79 0.94 -10.12
CA ILE A 123 -2.98 0.60 -10.91
C ILE A 123 -3.75 1.87 -11.27
N GLU A 124 -3.96 2.78 -10.32
CA GLU A 124 -4.80 3.97 -10.49
C GLU A 124 -4.10 5.06 -11.31
N LYS A 125 -2.77 5.16 -11.19
CA LYS A 125 -1.93 6.19 -11.80
C LYS A 125 -0.62 5.62 -12.36
N ALA A 126 -0.72 4.51 -13.09
CA ALA A 126 0.42 3.74 -13.58
C ALA A 126 1.44 4.56 -14.37
N PHE A 127 0.98 5.45 -15.26
CA PHE A 127 1.87 6.27 -16.09
C PHE A 127 2.58 7.34 -15.25
N GLU A 128 1.87 8.03 -14.36
CA GLU A 128 2.45 9.04 -13.49
C GLU A 128 3.49 8.42 -12.55
N MET A 129 3.17 7.25 -11.96
CA MET A 129 4.10 6.50 -11.13
C MET A 129 5.34 6.08 -11.92
N ARG A 130 5.17 5.49 -13.10
CA ARG A 130 6.28 5.09 -13.99
C ARG A 130 7.21 6.26 -14.28
N ASP A 131 6.65 7.42 -14.63
CA ASP A 131 7.44 8.58 -15.02
C ASP A 131 8.27 9.08 -13.82
N LYS A 132 7.73 9.06 -12.61
CA LYS A 132 8.51 9.39 -11.40
C LYS A 132 9.60 8.37 -11.10
N VAL A 133 9.35 7.09 -11.30
CA VAL A 133 10.36 6.04 -11.14
C VAL A 133 11.50 6.24 -12.16
N LEU A 134 11.17 6.48 -13.43
CA LEU A 134 12.17 6.70 -14.47
C LEU A 134 12.98 7.98 -14.23
N GLU A 135 12.36 9.05 -13.73
CA GLU A 135 13.06 10.28 -13.35
C GLU A 135 14.07 10.03 -12.21
N PHE A 136 13.66 9.24 -11.21
CA PHE A 136 14.52 8.89 -10.09
C PHE A 136 15.72 8.03 -10.50
N LEU A 137 15.53 7.05 -11.38
CA LEU A 137 16.58 6.15 -11.83
C LEU A 137 17.63 6.78 -12.78
N LYS A 138 17.37 8.00 -13.28
CA LYS A 138 18.31 8.76 -14.14
C LYS A 138 19.24 9.66 -13.34
N LYS A 139 19.05 9.78 -12.05
CA LYS A 139 19.91 10.56 -11.13
C LYS A 139 21.07 9.73 -10.62
#